data_f1d3d76bb64ef54ef05982812e10cd2b
#
_entry.id   f1d3d76bb64ef54ef05982812e10cd2b
#
_cell.length_a   1.000
_cell.length_b   1.000
_cell.length_c   1.000
_cell.angle_alpha   90.00
_cell.angle_beta   90.00
_cell.angle_gamma   90.00
#
_symmetry.space_group_name_H-M   'P 1'
#
loop_
_entity.id
_entity.type
_entity.pdbx_description
1 polymer ?
#
loop_
_entity_poly.entity_id
_entity_poly.type
_entity_poly.pdbx_seq_one_letter_code
_entity_poly.pdbx_strand_id
1 'polypeptide(L)'
;MADLETQLKTIKRGVVDVLLEDELVTKLKRGRPLRVKAGFDPTAPDLHLGHTVLIQKMKQFQDLGHEVIFLIGDPTGKSETRKQLTRDEVANNAETYKVQIFKILDPNKTIIEFNHRWMGKMDAVALVELTAKYTVARMLERDDFKQRHQKQQSIGIHEFLYPLIQGYDSVVLKADVELGGTDQRFNLLMGRELQREYGQEAQVVLTMPLLEGLDGVQKMSKSLGNCIGINEPAEEIFGKIMSISDELMWRYYELLSDKDLQQIQTLHAQVESGAVHPMEVKKSLGAELVARFHGAAAAKSAREYFETKFQKKIAPSDIRKQFSAAKPIWICRLMVDLAFAKSTTEARRLIAQGAVRVDGQSISDVNFEFQGDSHRILEVGKNRIAQAVRES
;
A
#
# COMPACT_ATOMS: atom_id res chain seq x y z
N MET A 1 15.00 -6.42 25.15
CA MET A 1 14.69 -5.22 24.36
C MET A 1 15.99 -4.59 23.90
N ALA A 2 16.01 -3.94 22.72
CA ALA A 2 17.15 -3.16 22.25
C ALA A 2 17.47 -1.98 23.22
N ASP A 3 18.65 -1.39 23.12
CA ASP A 3 18.99 -0.19 23.88
C ASP A 3 18.10 1.01 23.47
N LEU A 4 18.08 2.06 24.30
CA LEU A 4 17.19 3.20 24.11
C LEU A 4 17.44 3.95 22.79
N GLU A 5 18.69 4.09 22.38
CA GLU A 5 19.06 4.82 21.17
C GLU A 5 18.57 4.08 19.91
N THR A 6 18.81 2.78 19.86
CA THR A 6 18.32 1.89 18.81
C THR A 6 16.79 1.92 18.73
N GLN A 7 16.10 1.85 19.87
CA GLN A 7 14.65 1.96 19.91
C GLN A 7 14.16 3.29 19.35
N LEU A 8 14.71 4.41 19.80
CA LEU A 8 14.32 5.75 19.34
C LEU A 8 14.57 5.94 17.84
N LYS A 9 15.73 5.50 17.35
CA LYS A 9 16.08 5.56 15.92
C LYS A 9 15.07 4.78 15.08
N THR A 10 14.70 3.57 15.50
CA THR A 10 13.73 2.73 14.78
C THR A 10 12.32 3.31 14.86
N ILE A 11 11.88 3.74 16.04
CA ILE A 11 10.55 4.31 16.26
C ILE A 11 10.35 5.60 15.44
N LYS A 12 11.36 6.48 15.41
CA LYS A 12 11.30 7.78 14.72
C LYS A 12 11.43 7.67 13.19
N ARG A 13 11.84 6.52 12.65
CA ARG A 13 11.97 6.33 11.20
C ARG A 13 10.65 6.60 10.49
N GLY A 14 10.65 7.53 9.53
CA GLY A 14 9.49 7.87 8.69
C GLY A 14 8.30 8.47 9.45
N VAL A 15 8.45 8.83 10.73
CA VAL A 15 7.44 9.51 11.53
C VAL A 15 7.44 11.00 11.21
N VAL A 16 6.26 11.59 11.07
CA VAL A 16 6.11 13.04 10.86
C VAL A 16 6.15 13.79 12.19
N ASP A 17 5.34 13.34 13.16
CA ASP A 17 5.28 13.95 14.49
C ASP A 17 5.33 12.89 15.59
N VAL A 18 6.07 13.20 16.68
CA VAL A 18 6.03 12.49 17.97
C VAL A 18 5.51 13.43 19.03
N LEU A 19 4.33 13.19 19.55
CA LEU A 19 3.66 14.03 20.56
C LEU A 19 3.50 13.26 21.87
N LEU A 20 4.27 13.46 22.90
CA LEU A 20 5.48 14.26 23.12
C LEU A 20 6.70 13.31 23.15
N GLU A 21 7.82 13.72 22.56
CA GLU A 21 9.02 12.87 22.51
C GLU A 21 9.59 12.56 23.90
N ASP A 22 9.60 13.54 24.81
CA ASP A 22 10.09 13.34 26.18
C ASP A 22 9.25 12.31 26.96
N GLU A 23 7.95 12.26 26.70
CA GLU A 23 7.07 11.23 27.28
C GLU A 23 7.41 9.85 26.72
N LEU A 24 7.70 9.74 25.39
CA LEU A 24 8.15 8.50 24.79
C LEU A 24 9.44 8.00 25.43
N VAL A 25 10.44 8.87 25.53
CA VAL A 25 11.72 8.57 26.20
C VAL A 25 11.50 8.08 27.62
N THR A 26 10.63 8.77 28.36
CA THR A 26 10.29 8.41 29.75
C THR A 26 9.65 7.03 29.83
N LYS A 27 8.71 6.72 28.94
CA LYS A 27 8.04 5.41 28.88
C LYS A 27 9.04 4.30 28.51
N LEU A 28 9.92 4.52 27.52
CA LEU A 28 10.94 3.55 27.11
C LEU A 28 11.96 3.26 28.21
N LYS A 29 12.38 4.27 28.97
CA LYS A 29 13.33 4.11 30.10
C LYS A 29 12.82 3.22 31.23
N ARG A 30 11.50 2.97 31.30
CA ARG A 30 10.93 2.05 32.31
C ARG A 30 11.26 0.58 32.04
N GLY A 31 11.77 0.25 30.86
CA GLY A 31 12.22 -1.10 30.51
C GLY A 31 11.10 -2.15 30.40
N ARG A 32 9.83 -1.74 30.39
CA ARG A 32 8.68 -2.63 30.14
C ARG A 32 8.17 -2.49 28.72
N PRO A 33 7.54 -3.55 28.16
CA PRO A 33 6.84 -3.44 26.88
C PRO A 33 5.79 -2.32 26.93
N LEU A 34 5.76 -1.49 25.89
CA LEU A 34 4.72 -0.50 25.67
C LEU A 34 3.53 -1.13 24.96
N ARG A 35 2.33 -0.69 25.28
CA ARG A 35 1.10 -1.04 24.59
C ARG A 35 0.88 -0.08 23.43
N VAL A 36 1.11 -0.57 22.21
CA VAL A 36 1.09 0.22 20.99
C VAL A 36 -0.16 -0.14 20.19
N LYS A 37 -1.07 0.80 20.04
CA LYS A 37 -2.32 0.60 19.31
C LYS A 37 -2.31 1.33 17.97
N ALA A 38 -2.97 0.74 16.96
CA ALA A 38 -3.43 1.42 15.76
C ALA A 38 -4.85 0.96 15.42
N GLY A 39 -5.73 1.93 15.13
CA GLY A 39 -7.12 1.68 14.76
C GLY A 39 -7.31 1.64 13.25
N PHE A 40 -8.08 0.68 12.77
CA PHE A 40 -8.43 0.51 11.37
C PHE A 40 -9.93 0.30 11.20
N ASP A 41 -10.53 1.07 10.30
CA ASP A 41 -11.91 0.87 9.90
C ASP A 41 -11.97 -0.08 8.69
N PRO A 42 -12.64 -1.23 8.78
CA PRO A 42 -12.71 -2.20 7.70
C PRO A 42 -13.72 -1.75 6.62
N THR A 43 -13.46 -0.60 6.01
CA THR A 43 -14.36 0.03 5.02
C THR A 43 -14.32 -0.64 3.64
N ALA A 44 -13.33 -1.49 3.39
CA ALA A 44 -13.18 -2.27 2.16
C ALA A 44 -12.42 -3.56 2.48
N PRO A 45 -12.64 -4.66 1.72
CA PRO A 45 -12.06 -5.97 2.06
C PRO A 45 -10.54 -6.04 1.91
N ASP A 46 -9.93 -5.20 1.07
CA ASP A 46 -8.51 -5.30 0.76
C ASP A 46 -7.71 -4.10 1.24
N LEU A 47 -6.51 -4.37 1.73
CA LEU A 47 -5.50 -3.38 2.06
C LEU A 47 -4.65 -3.03 0.83
N HIS A 48 -4.08 -1.83 0.82
CA HIS A 48 -3.07 -1.39 -0.14
C HIS A 48 -1.82 -0.89 0.59
N LEU A 49 -0.72 -0.65 -0.13
CA LEU A 49 0.57 -0.25 0.48
C LEU A 49 0.46 0.98 1.40
N GLY A 50 -0.47 1.90 1.15
CA GLY A 50 -0.71 3.03 2.05
C GLY A 50 -1.12 2.62 3.47
N HIS A 51 -1.93 1.56 3.62
CA HIS A 51 -2.26 1.02 4.95
C HIS A 51 -1.06 0.32 5.59
N THR A 52 -0.21 -0.29 4.78
CA THR A 52 0.95 -1.04 5.30
C THR A 52 2.02 -0.15 5.91
N VAL A 53 1.99 1.17 5.70
CA VAL A 53 2.88 2.12 6.39
C VAL A 53 2.69 2.04 7.91
N LEU A 54 1.44 2.09 8.38
CA LEU A 54 1.13 1.93 9.81
C LEU A 54 1.44 0.51 10.31
N ILE A 55 1.10 -0.51 9.52
CA ILE A 55 1.33 -1.91 9.89
C ILE A 55 2.84 -2.19 9.96
N GLN A 56 3.65 -1.62 9.07
CA GLN A 56 5.11 -1.72 9.12
C GLN A 56 5.68 -1.01 10.36
N LYS A 57 5.12 0.13 10.75
CA LYS A 57 5.48 0.79 12.01
C LYS A 57 5.12 -0.07 13.22
N MET A 58 3.94 -0.69 13.23
CA MET A 58 3.56 -1.65 14.26
C MET A 58 4.55 -2.82 14.33
N LYS A 59 4.98 -3.37 13.16
CA LYS A 59 6.01 -4.41 13.12
C LYS A 59 7.32 -3.96 13.76
N GLN A 60 7.77 -2.74 13.49
CA GLN A 60 8.98 -2.19 14.13
C GLN A 60 8.87 -2.17 15.65
N PHE A 61 7.73 -1.79 16.22
CA PHE A 61 7.49 -1.89 17.66
C PHE A 61 7.47 -3.34 18.15
N GLN A 62 6.85 -4.24 17.40
CA GLN A 62 6.80 -5.68 17.72
C GLN A 62 8.20 -6.31 17.74
N ASP A 63 9.06 -5.96 16.76
CA ASP A 63 10.45 -6.42 16.66
C ASP A 63 11.31 -5.89 17.81
N LEU A 64 10.99 -4.70 18.34
CA LEU A 64 11.63 -4.13 19.54
C LEU A 64 11.14 -4.77 20.85
N GLY A 65 10.12 -5.64 20.79
CA GLY A 65 9.59 -6.36 21.97
C GLY A 65 8.43 -5.66 22.66
N HIS A 66 7.76 -4.73 22.01
CA HIS A 66 6.55 -4.06 22.50
C HIS A 66 5.29 -4.85 22.16
N GLU A 67 4.22 -4.62 22.92
CA GLU A 67 2.91 -5.22 22.71
C GLU A 67 2.13 -4.44 21.64
N VAL A 68 1.77 -5.10 20.55
CA VAL A 68 1.11 -4.48 19.42
C VAL A 68 -0.38 -4.85 19.40
N ILE A 69 -1.24 -3.84 19.36
CA ILE A 69 -2.70 -3.97 19.36
C ILE A 69 -3.25 -3.45 18.04
N PHE A 70 -3.74 -4.35 17.22
CA PHE A 70 -4.47 -4.02 16.01
C PHE A 70 -5.95 -3.91 16.33
N LEU A 71 -6.46 -2.68 16.38
CA LEU A 71 -7.85 -2.41 16.72
C LEU A 71 -8.68 -2.29 15.46
N ILE A 72 -9.74 -3.09 15.38
CA ILE A 72 -10.75 -3.03 14.33
C ILE A 72 -11.93 -2.21 14.86
N GLY A 73 -12.16 -1.06 14.23
CA GLY A 73 -13.31 -0.21 14.52
C GLY A 73 -14.56 -0.72 13.83
N ASP A 74 -15.70 -0.65 14.51
CA ASP A 74 -16.99 -0.76 13.84
C ASP A 74 -17.33 0.60 13.24
N PRO A 75 -17.53 0.73 11.92
CA PRO A 75 -17.91 1.97 11.28
C PRO A 75 -19.34 2.36 11.70
N THR A 76 -19.43 3.11 12.79
CA THR A 76 -20.66 3.55 13.44
C THR A 76 -21.26 4.80 12.78
N GLY A 77 -21.36 4.85 11.48
CA GLY A 77 -22.05 6.00 10.90
C GLY A 77 -21.75 6.26 9.43
N LYS A 78 -22.76 6.81 8.78
CA LYS A 78 -22.66 7.36 7.43
C LYS A 78 -21.99 8.74 7.52
N SER A 79 -20.90 8.95 6.78
CA SER A 79 -20.41 10.30 6.46
C SER A 79 -20.77 10.62 5.01
N GLU A 80 -20.62 11.89 4.61
CA GLU A 80 -20.85 12.29 3.20
C GLU A 80 -20.03 11.46 2.20
N THR A 81 -18.90 10.91 2.64
CA THR A 81 -17.96 10.17 1.80
C THR A 81 -17.95 8.66 2.04
N ARG A 82 -18.71 8.14 3.02
CA ARG A 82 -18.68 6.71 3.39
C ARG A 82 -20.08 6.11 3.41
N LYS A 83 -20.27 5.01 2.67
CA LYS A 83 -21.45 4.16 2.77
C LYS A 83 -21.46 3.48 4.14
N GLN A 84 -22.61 3.45 4.79
CA GLN A 84 -22.81 2.64 6.00
C GLN A 84 -22.72 1.16 5.64
N LEU A 85 -21.84 0.43 6.30
CA LEU A 85 -21.74 -1.03 6.16
C LEU A 85 -22.66 -1.73 7.16
N THR A 86 -23.13 -2.90 6.81
CA THR A 86 -23.82 -3.81 7.72
C THR A 86 -22.83 -4.46 8.68
N ARG A 87 -23.30 -4.98 9.82
CA ARG A 87 -22.45 -5.71 10.76
C ARG A 87 -21.77 -6.93 10.12
N ASP A 88 -22.46 -7.62 9.22
CA ASP A 88 -21.91 -8.77 8.52
C ASP A 88 -20.82 -8.36 7.53
N GLU A 89 -21.00 -7.25 6.81
CA GLU A 89 -19.95 -6.71 5.93
C GLU A 89 -18.71 -6.30 6.75
N VAL A 90 -18.87 -5.68 7.90
CA VAL A 90 -17.78 -5.32 8.81
C VAL A 90 -17.06 -6.57 9.33
N ALA A 91 -17.82 -7.59 9.77
CA ALA A 91 -17.24 -8.85 10.25
C ALA A 91 -16.45 -9.57 9.14
N ASN A 92 -16.99 -9.65 7.93
CA ASN A 92 -16.30 -10.26 6.78
C ASN A 92 -15.03 -9.49 6.42
N ASN A 93 -15.10 -8.16 6.35
CA ASN A 93 -13.92 -7.33 6.07
C ASN A 93 -12.86 -7.47 7.18
N ALA A 94 -13.27 -7.59 8.44
CA ALA A 94 -12.35 -7.79 9.56
C ALA A 94 -11.59 -9.12 9.46
N GLU A 95 -12.25 -10.20 9.03
CA GLU A 95 -11.55 -11.48 8.80
C GLU A 95 -10.54 -11.37 7.65
N THR A 96 -10.88 -10.67 6.55
CA THR A 96 -9.92 -10.45 5.47
C THR A 96 -8.73 -9.60 5.93
N TYR A 97 -8.95 -8.61 6.80
CA TYR A 97 -7.88 -7.79 7.38
C TYR A 97 -6.92 -8.63 8.21
N LYS A 98 -7.42 -9.53 9.06
CA LYS A 98 -6.56 -10.43 9.86
C LYS A 98 -5.59 -11.22 8.99
N VAL A 99 -6.09 -11.85 7.92
CA VAL A 99 -5.24 -12.61 6.99
C VAL A 99 -4.19 -11.71 6.35
N GLN A 100 -4.55 -10.49 5.99
CA GLN A 100 -3.66 -9.56 5.29
C GLN A 100 -2.59 -8.97 6.22
N ILE A 101 -2.94 -8.58 7.45
CA ILE A 101 -1.97 -7.99 8.39
C ILE A 101 -0.93 -9.02 8.85
N PHE A 102 -1.29 -10.29 8.94
CA PHE A 102 -0.37 -11.37 9.31
C PHE A 102 0.63 -11.75 8.20
N LYS A 103 0.54 -11.11 7.02
CA LYS A 103 1.64 -11.10 6.05
C LYS A 103 2.81 -10.19 6.49
N ILE A 104 2.58 -9.32 7.50
CA ILE A 104 3.55 -8.35 8.01
C ILE A 104 3.82 -8.59 9.50
N LEU A 105 2.76 -8.71 10.31
CA LEU A 105 2.84 -8.88 11.77
C LEU A 105 2.93 -10.36 12.16
N ASP A 106 3.65 -10.64 13.24
CA ASP A 106 3.66 -11.98 13.85
C ASP A 106 2.30 -12.23 14.55
N PRO A 107 1.52 -13.24 14.15
CA PRO A 107 0.21 -13.51 14.73
C PRO A 107 0.29 -13.86 16.23
N ASN A 108 1.40 -14.44 16.70
CA ASN A 108 1.57 -14.82 18.11
C ASN A 108 1.90 -13.64 19.01
N LYS A 109 2.27 -12.48 18.44
CA LYS A 109 2.66 -11.26 19.15
C LYS A 109 1.73 -10.09 18.89
N THR A 110 0.65 -10.32 18.15
CA THR A 110 -0.33 -9.28 17.78
C THR A 110 -1.65 -9.52 18.49
N ILE A 111 -2.09 -8.55 19.25
CA ILE A 111 -3.42 -8.56 19.86
C ILE A 111 -4.40 -7.98 18.86
N ILE A 112 -5.42 -8.73 18.49
CA ILE A 112 -6.54 -8.24 17.68
C ILE A 112 -7.69 -7.88 18.62
N GLU A 113 -8.08 -6.63 18.60
CA GLU A 113 -9.21 -6.13 19.38
C GLU A 113 -10.30 -5.51 18.50
N PHE A 114 -11.52 -5.50 19.03
CA PHE A 114 -12.70 -4.94 18.39
C PHE A 114 -13.36 -3.95 19.35
N ASN A 115 -13.59 -2.74 18.94
CA ASN A 115 -14.15 -1.72 19.82
C ASN A 115 -15.61 -2.00 20.22
N HIS A 116 -16.38 -2.77 19.44
CA HIS A 116 -17.74 -3.18 19.84
C HIS A 116 -17.77 -3.98 21.15
N ARG A 117 -16.65 -4.58 21.58
CA ARG A 117 -16.58 -5.34 22.83
C ARG A 117 -16.86 -4.48 24.06
N TRP A 118 -16.49 -3.21 24.03
CA TRP A 118 -16.76 -2.24 25.10
C TRP A 118 -17.83 -1.24 24.69
N MET A 119 -17.87 -0.76 23.45
CA MET A 119 -18.91 0.14 23.00
C MET A 119 -20.30 -0.49 23.01
N GLY A 120 -20.39 -1.79 22.67
CA GLY A 120 -21.67 -2.52 22.73
C GLY A 120 -22.21 -2.76 24.15
N LYS A 121 -21.37 -2.55 25.18
CA LYS A 121 -21.76 -2.65 26.60
C LYS A 121 -22.00 -1.27 27.23
N MET A 122 -21.66 -0.21 26.54
CA MET A 122 -21.86 1.16 27.01
C MET A 122 -23.34 1.50 26.90
N ASP A 123 -23.97 1.80 28.03
CA ASP A 123 -25.34 2.27 28.06
C ASP A 123 -25.45 3.76 27.76
N ALA A 124 -26.67 4.28 27.69
CA ALA A 124 -26.92 5.68 27.36
C ALA A 124 -26.34 6.65 28.41
N VAL A 125 -26.30 6.25 29.67
CA VAL A 125 -25.72 7.09 30.75
C VAL A 125 -24.21 7.20 30.58
N ALA A 126 -23.53 6.08 30.39
CA ALA A 126 -22.10 6.04 30.15
C ALA A 126 -21.69 6.81 28.88
N LEU A 127 -22.52 6.79 27.81
CA LEU A 127 -22.29 7.57 26.63
C LEU A 127 -22.41 9.08 26.91
N VAL A 128 -23.40 9.50 27.69
CA VAL A 128 -23.57 10.90 28.12
C VAL A 128 -22.36 11.34 28.97
N GLU A 129 -21.92 10.51 29.91
CA GLU A 129 -20.72 10.77 30.72
C GLU A 129 -19.46 10.91 29.87
N LEU A 130 -19.29 10.08 28.83
CA LEU A 130 -18.18 10.21 27.88
C LEU A 130 -18.25 11.53 27.11
N THR A 131 -19.44 11.91 26.63
CA THR A 131 -19.60 13.16 25.87
C THR A 131 -19.42 14.41 26.74
N ALA A 132 -19.73 14.34 28.03
CA ALA A 132 -19.53 15.43 28.99
C ALA A 132 -18.04 15.78 29.23
N LYS A 133 -17.11 14.91 28.87
CA LYS A 133 -15.66 15.13 29.03
C LYS A 133 -15.05 16.03 27.95
N TYR A 134 -15.83 16.43 26.95
CA TYR A 134 -15.34 17.26 25.86
C TYR A 134 -16.38 18.30 25.44
N THR A 135 -15.94 19.47 24.98
CA THR A 135 -16.89 20.56 24.62
C THR A 135 -17.05 20.66 23.10
N VAL A 136 -18.24 21.15 22.68
CA VAL A 136 -18.52 21.43 21.26
C VAL A 136 -17.53 22.46 20.71
N ALA A 137 -17.15 23.47 21.50
CA ALA A 137 -16.18 24.49 21.08
C ALA A 137 -14.83 23.86 20.68
N ARG A 138 -14.31 22.94 21.50
CA ARG A 138 -13.08 22.20 21.19
C ARG A 138 -13.25 21.23 20.01
N MET A 139 -14.45 20.62 19.87
CA MET A 139 -14.71 19.74 18.73
C MET A 139 -14.67 20.51 17.40
N LEU A 140 -15.13 21.77 17.40
CA LEU A 140 -15.08 22.67 16.25
C LEU A 140 -13.68 23.21 15.92
N GLU A 141 -12.64 22.89 16.70
CA GLU A 141 -11.24 23.18 16.35
C GLU A 141 -10.73 22.22 15.25
N ARG A 142 -11.38 21.07 15.02
CA ARG A 142 -11.05 20.18 13.92
C ARG A 142 -11.32 20.87 12.58
N ASP A 143 -10.32 20.91 11.70
CA ASP A 143 -10.33 21.74 10.49
C ASP A 143 -11.58 21.55 9.61
N ASP A 144 -12.02 20.30 9.38
CA ASP A 144 -13.21 20.02 8.58
C ASP A 144 -14.51 20.51 9.26
N PHE A 145 -14.64 20.30 10.58
CA PHE A 145 -15.79 20.84 11.32
C PHE A 145 -15.79 22.34 11.34
N LYS A 146 -14.63 22.98 11.56
CA LYS A 146 -14.48 24.43 11.52
C LYS A 146 -14.91 25.01 10.18
N GLN A 147 -14.42 24.43 9.08
CA GLN A 147 -14.76 24.88 7.73
C GLN A 147 -16.24 24.70 7.43
N ARG A 148 -16.82 23.54 7.77
CA ARG A 148 -18.26 23.26 7.55
C ARG A 148 -19.13 24.16 8.39
N HIS A 149 -18.80 24.39 9.65
CA HIS A 149 -19.50 25.30 10.53
C HIS A 149 -19.48 26.75 9.98
N GLN A 150 -18.31 27.24 9.54
CA GLN A 150 -18.17 28.56 8.93
C GLN A 150 -18.99 28.72 7.64
N LYS A 151 -19.09 27.64 6.85
CA LYS A 151 -19.88 27.60 5.61
C LYS A 151 -21.37 27.29 5.84
N GLN A 152 -21.80 27.18 7.08
CA GLN A 152 -23.17 26.78 7.47
C GLN A 152 -23.61 25.44 6.85
N GLN A 153 -22.66 24.55 6.63
CA GLN A 153 -22.91 23.17 6.17
C GLN A 153 -23.29 22.27 7.35
N SER A 154 -24.14 21.28 7.11
CA SER A 154 -24.58 20.36 8.15
C SER A 154 -23.43 19.55 8.76
N ILE A 155 -23.44 19.42 10.09
CA ILE A 155 -22.55 18.50 10.83
C ILE A 155 -23.46 17.60 11.65
N GLY A 156 -23.39 16.29 11.38
CA GLY A 156 -24.19 15.32 12.12
C GLY A 156 -23.65 15.13 13.55
N ILE A 157 -24.55 14.99 14.53
CA ILE A 157 -24.17 14.76 15.94
C ILE A 157 -23.27 13.51 16.08
N HIS A 158 -23.56 12.45 15.32
CA HIS A 158 -22.74 11.24 15.32
C HIS A 158 -21.30 11.48 14.87
N GLU A 159 -21.04 12.51 14.04
CA GLU A 159 -19.69 12.86 13.61
C GLU A 159 -18.86 13.42 14.78
N PHE A 160 -19.50 14.08 15.75
CA PHE A 160 -18.84 14.50 17.00
C PHE A 160 -18.55 13.33 17.95
N LEU A 161 -19.34 12.25 17.88
CA LEU A 161 -19.12 11.08 18.72
C LEU A 161 -17.90 10.27 18.25
N TYR A 162 -17.61 10.25 16.95
CA TYR A 162 -16.54 9.44 16.40
C TYR A 162 -15.15 9.69 17.05
N PRO A 163 -14.67 10.95 17.19
CA PRO A 163 -13.40 11.20 17.89
C PRO A 163 -13.42 10.76 19.36
N LEU A 164 -14.56 10.89 20.04
CA LEU A 164 -14.70 10.46 21.45
C LEU A 164 -14.64 8.94 21.56
N ILE A 165 -15.32 8.22 20.67
CA ILE A 165 -15.29 6.75 20.64
C ILE A 165 -13.86 6.25 20.37
N GLN A 166 -13.19 6.81 19.35
CA GLN A 166 -11.78 6.46 19.06
C GLN A 166 -10.86 6.78 20.24
N GLY A 167 -11.07 7.91 20.90
CA GLY A 167 -10.31 8.30 22.08
C GLY A 167 -10.56 7.37 23.27
N TYR A 168 -11.79 6.93 23.46
CA TYR A 168 -12.18 6.00 24.53
C TYR A 168 -11.56 4.61 24.34
N ASP A 169 -11.33 4.19 23.09
CA ASP A 169 -10.57 2.96 22.80
C ASP A 169 -9.18 2.99 23.47
N SER A 170 -8.51 4.15 23.49
CA SER A 170 -7.22 4.30 24.16
C SER A 170 -7.31 4.16 25.68
N VAL A 171 -8.42 4.62 26.27
CA VAL A 171 -8.72 4.47 27.70
C VAL A 171 -8.89 3.00 28.06
N VAL A 172 -9.73 2.28 27.30
CA VAL A 172 -10.00 0.85 27.53
C VAL A 172 -8.76 0.01 27.34
N LEU A 173 -8.02 0.26 26.28
CA LEU A 173 -6.80 -0.48 25.94
C LEU A 173 -5.60 -0.05 26.78
N LYS A 174 -5.70 1.03 27.59
CA LYS A 174 -4.58 1.60 28.34
C LYS A 174 -3.34 1.76 27.45
N ALA A 175 -3.54 2.38 26.30
CA ALA A 175 -2.50 2.52 25.29
C ALA A 175 -1.35 3.41 25.81
N ASP A 176 -0.10 2.97 25.66
CA ASP A 176 1.08 3.80 25.91
C ASP A 176 1.45 4.64 24.68
N VAL A 177 1.14 4.10 23.48
CA VAL A 177 1.41 4.73 22.18
C VAL A 177 0.23 4.49 21.25
N GLU A 178 -0.18 5.51 20.51
CA GLU A 178 -1.13 5.38 19.41
C GLU A 178 -0.51 5.83 18.09
N LEU A 179 -0.64 4.99 17.07
CA LEU A 179 -0.19 5.23 15.71
C LEU A 179 -1.37 5.62 14.82
N GLY A 180 -1.18 6.61 13.97
CA GLY A 180 -2.18 6.98 12.96
C GLY A 180 -1.57 7.77 11.81
N GLY A 181 -2.37 8.05 10.78
CA GLY A 181 -1.99 8.98 9.71
C GLY A 181 -2.00 10.43 10.19
N THR A 182 -1.30 11.32 9.48
CA THR A 182 -1.32 12.77 9.78
C THR A 182 -2.72 13.37 9.73
N ASP A 183 -3.61 12.80 8.91
CA ASP A 183 -5.03 13.17 8.81
C ASP A 183 -5.86 12.78 10.04
N GLN A 184 -5.36 11.89 10.89
CA GLN A 184 -6.02 11.41 12.11
C GLN A 184 -5.56 12.15 13.38
N ARG A 185 -4.62 13.11 13.27
CA ARG A 185 -3.97 13.76 14.40
C ARG A 185 -4.93 14.26 15.48
N PHE A 186 -6.04 14.88 15.09
CA PHE A 186 -7.06 15.35 16.03
C PHE A 186 -7.66 14.22 16.87
N ASN A 187 -8.01 13.12 16.22
CA ASN A 187 -8.61 11.96 16.90
C ASN A 187 -7.61 11.28 17.84
N LEU A 188 -6.32 11.21 17.44
CA LEU A 188 -5.25 10.65 18.27
C LEU A 188 -5.03 11.49 19.53
N LEU A 189 -5.10 12.82 19.41
CA LEU A 189 -5.02 13.72 20.56
C LEU A 189 -6.22 13.58 21.49
N MET A 190 -7.40 13.27 20.98
CA MET A 190 -8.58 12.98 21.80
C MET A 190 -8.32 11.81 22.75
N GLY A 191 -7.59 10.77 22.30
CA GLY A 191 -7.19 9.66 23.16
C GLY A 191 -6.37 10.12 24.37
N ARG A 192 -5.43 11.04 24.17
CA ARG A 192 -4.62 11.61 25.26
C ARG A 192 -5.47 12.36 26.27
N GLU A 193 -6.37 13.22 25.78
CA GLU A 193 -7.27 14.01 26.66
C GLU A 193 -8.18 13.10 27.47
N LEU A 194 -8.81 12.12 26.83
CA LEU A 194 -9.70 11.19 27.54
C LEU A 194 -8.96 10.33 28.55
N GLN A 195 -7.75 9.86 28.24
CA GLN A 195 -6.94 9.12 29.23
C GLN A 195 -6.71 9.96 30.50
N ARG A 196 -6.38 11.26 30.36
CA ARG A 196 -6.23 12.18 31.51
C ARG A 196 -7.53 12.32 32.29
N GLU A 197 -8.66 12.50 31.59
CA GLU A 197 -9.98 12.59 32.20
C GLU A 197 -10.42 11.32 32.95
N TYR A 198 -9.87 10.17 32.56
CA TYR A 198 -10.06 8.90 33.23
C TYR A 198 -8.91 8.56 34.23
N GLY A 199 -8.07 9.53 34.57
CA GLY A 199 -6.99 9.36 35.56
C GLY A 199 -5.85 8.45 35.08
N GLN A 200 -5.69 8.27 33.78
CA GLN A 200 -4.60 7.50 33.20
C GLN A 200 -3.47 8.40 32.72
N GLU A 201 -2.26 7.83 32.62
CA GLU A 201 -1.15 8.48 31.95
C GLU A 201 -1.45 8.56 30.44
N ALA A 202 -1.28 9.76 29.86
CA ALA A 202 -1.56 9.98 28.46
C ALA A 202 -0.62 9.17 27.54
N GLN A 203 -1.18 8.63 26.47
CA GLN A 203 -0.41 7.97 25.42
C GLN A 203 0.46 8.95 24.64
N VAL A 204 1.56 8.46 24.08
CA VAL A 204 2.31 9.18 23.06
C VAL A 204 1.62 8.97 21.72
N VAL A 205 1.51 10.02 20.93
CA VAL A 205 0.94 9.96 19.58
C VAL A 205 2.07 10.03 18.55
N LEU A 206 2.09 9.06 17.63
CA LEU A 206 2.98 9.09 16.48
C LEU A 206 2.15 9.18 15.20
N THR A 207 2.43 10.19 14.39
CA THR A 207 1.77 10.32 13.09
C THR A 207 2.69 9.89 11.96
N MET A 208 2.15 9.03 11.11
CA MET A 208 2.82 8.58 9.89
C MET A 208 2.33 9.38 8.69
N PRO A 209 3.17 9.65 7.70
CA PRO A 209 2.74 10.30 6.48
C PRO A 209 1.75 9.43 5.71
N LEU A 210 0.90 10.08 4.95
CA LEU A 210 0.11 9.40 3.93
C LEU A 210 1.04 9.02 2.78
N LEU A 211 1.03 7.74 2.39
CA LEU A 211 1.83 7.27 1.27
C LEU A 211 1.24 7.79 -0.04
N GLU A 212 2.07 8.38 -0.88
CA GLU A 212 1.71 8.81 -2.21
C GLU A 212 1.44 7.59 -3.11
N GLY A 213 0.45 7.70 -4.00
CA GLY A 213 0.11 6.68 -4.98
C GLY A 213 1.08 6.65 -6.17
N LEU A 214 0.72 5.90 -7.21
CA LEU A 214 1.52 5.75 -8.43
C LEU A 214 1.83 7.07 -9.14
N ASP A 215 0.99 8.09 -8.94
CA ASP A 215 1.14 9.44 -9.47
C ASP A 215 2.23 10.27 -8.74
N GLY A 216 2.69 9.81 -7.58
CA GLY A 216 3.71 10.48 -6.77
C GLY A 216 3.25 11.80 -6.12
N VAL A 217 1.97 12.13 -6.18
CA VAL A 217 1.42 13.42 -5.71
C VAL A 217 0.28 13.22 -4.73
N GLN A 218 -0.75 12.48 -5.14
CA GLN A 218 -1.93 12.27 -4.31
C GLN A 218 -1.74 11.07 -3.39
N LYS A 219 -2.38 11.11 -2.22
CA LYS A 219 -2.38 9.96 -1.32
C LYS A 219 -2.89 8.71 -2.03
N MET A 220 -2.28 7.59 -1.74
CA MET A 220 -2.68 6.30 -2.27
C MET A 220 -4.12 5.97 -1.88
N SER A 221 -4.98 5.74 -2.87
CA SER A 221 -6.40 5.45 -2.66
C SER A 221 -6.97 4.60 -3.79
N LYS A 222 -7.87 3.66 -3.43
CA LYS A 222 -8.63 2.88 -4.41
C LYS A 222 -9.52 3.77 -5.29
N SER A 223 -10.15 4.77 -4.71
CA SER A 223 -11.05 5.69 -5.44
C SER A 223 -10.32 6.55 -6.47
N LEU A 224 -9.02 6.79 -6.28
CA LEU A 224 -8.18 7.53 -7.22
C LEU A 224 -7.52 6.62 -8.27
N GLY A 225 -7.64 5.30 -8.14
CA GLY A 225 -7.02 4.35 -9.07
C GLY A 225 -5.49 4.33 -9.05
N ASN A 226 -4.86 4.99 -8.06
CA ASN A 226 -3.41 5.14 -7.93
C ASN A 226 -2.79 4.19 -6.89
N CYS A 227 -3.52 3.15 -6.48
CA CYS A 227 -3.09 2.26 -5.41
C CYS A 227 -2.40 0.97 -5.91
N ILE A 228 -1.60 0.40 -5.00
CA ILE A 228 -1.05 -0.96 -5.12
C ILE A 228 -1.68 -1.79 -4.00
N GLY A 229 -2.58 -2.71 -4.38
CA GLY A 229 -3.21 -3.63 -3.44
C GLY A 229 -2.27 -4.77 -3.06
N ILE A 230 -2.27 -5.18 -1.79
CA ILE A 230 -1.36 -6.25 -1.32
C ILE A 230 -1.80 -7.67 -1.73
N ASN A 231 -3.02 -7.81 -2.24
CA ASN A 231 -3.57 -9.05 -2.78
C ASN A 231 -3.61 -9.06 -4.32
N GLU A 232 -3.12 -8.01 -4.99
CA GLU A 232 -2.98 -8.01 -6.45
C GLU A 232 -1.98 -9.11 -6.88
N PRO A 233 -2.06 -9.62 -8.12
CA PRO A 233 -1.08 -10.55 -8.64
C PRO A 233 0.36 -10.05 -8.48
N ALA A 234 1.29 -10.95 -8.21
CA ALA A 234 2.69 -10.61 -7.94
C ALA A 234 3.34 -9.77 -9.05
N GLU A 235 3.04 -10.11 -10.30
CA GLU A 235 3.54 -9.40 -11.50
C GLU A 235 2.98 -8.00 -11.61
N GLU A 236 1.73 -7.77 -11.17
CA GLU A 236 1.10 -6.46 -11.17
C GLU A 236 1.70 -5.57 -10.08
N ILE A 237 1.87 -6.09 -8.85
CA ILE A 237 2.54 -5.38 -7.76
C ILE A 237 3.95 -4.98 -8.20
N PHE A 238 4.71 -5.93 -8.74
CA PHE A 238 6.08 -5.66 -9.21
C PHE A 238 6.09 -4.61 -10.32
N GLY A 239 5.23 -4.75 -11.32
CA GLY A 239 5.10 -3.81 -12.44
C GLY A 239 4.73 -2.39 -12.00
N LYS A 240 3.79 -2.26 -11.05
CA LYS A 240 3.39 -0.98 -10.46
C LYS A 240 4.55 -0.33 -9.69
N ILE A 241 5.31 -1.10 -8.89
CA ILE A 241 6.49 -0.58 -8.19
C ILE A 241 7.57 -0.12 -9.20
N MET A 242 7.76 -0.85 -10.29
CA MET A 242 8.70 -0.43 -11.34
C MET A 242 8.26 0.85 -12.07
N SER A 243 6.99 1.22 -12.03
CA SER A 243 6.44 2.42 -12.69
C SER A 243 6.56 3.72 -11.88
N ILE A 244 6.82 3.65 -10.57
CA ILE A 244 6.98 4.85 -9.74
C ILE A 244 8.26 5.61 -10.10
N SER A 245 8.34 6.91 -9.77
CA SER A 245 9.56 7.70 -9.95
C SER A 245 10.70 7.20 -9.03
N ASP A 246 11.94 7.56 -9.34
CA ASP A 246 13.08 7.19 -8.49
C ASP A 246 13.04 7.94 -7.15
N GLU A 247 12.46 9.14 -7.12
CA GLU A 247 12.25 9.91 -5.90
C GLU A 247 11.23 9.20 -4.98
N LEU A 248 10.08 8.78 -5.56
CA LEU A 248 9.06 8.05 -4.81
C LEU A 248 9.56 6.67 -4.32
N MET A 249 10.46 6.04 -5.06
CA MET A 249 11.11 4.79 -4.64
C MET A 249 11.80 4.94 -3.27
N TRP A 250 12.53 6.02 -3.01
CA TRP A 250 13.20 6.24 -1.72
C TRP A 250 12.20 6.43 -0.60
N ARG A 251 11.09 7.10 -0.87
CA ARG A 251 9.99 7.22 0.08
C ARG A 251 9.39 5.87 0.45
N TYR A 252 9.20 4.99 -0.54
CA TYR A 252 8.73 3.63 -0.30
C TYR A 252 9.75 2.80 0.47
N TYR A 253 11.05 2.95 0.21
CA TYR A 253 12.08 2.32 1.02
C TYR A 253 12.03 2.75 2.48
N GLU A 254 11.91 4.05 2.74
CA GLU A 254 11.83 4.58 4.10
C GLU A 254 10.64 4.02 4.88
N LEU A 255 9.47 3.95 4.25
CA LEU A 255 8.21 3.68 4.93
C LEU A 255 7.82 2.19 4.93
N LEU A 256 8.24 1.42 3.93
CA LEU A 256 7.75 0.07 3.69
C LEU A 256 8.82 -1.02 3.80
N SER A 257 10.11 -0.70 3.56
CA SER A 257 11.17 -1.72 3.54
C SER A 257 11.56 -2.19 4.94
N ASP A 258 11.98 -3.45 5.04
CA ASP A 258 12.60 -4.02 6.25
C ASP A 258 14.07 -3.60 6.43
N LYS A 259 14.70 -3.01 5.39
CA LYS A 259 16.06 -2.48 5.48
C LYS A 259 16.13 -1.36 6.52
N ASP A 260 17.19 -1.32 7.32
CA ASP A 260 17.42 -0.22 8.24
C ASP A 260 17.83 1.09 7.51
N LEU A 261 17.80 2.21 8.25
CA LEU A 261 18.13 3.52 7.66
C LEU A 261 19.55 3.58 7.10
N GLN A 262 20.51 2.89 7.70
CA GLN A 262 21.91 2.88 7.24
C GLN A 262 22.02 2.13 5.92
N GLN A 263 21.34 1.01 5.76
CA GLN A 263 21.27 0.26 4.52
C GLN A 263 20.62 1.09 3.40
N ILE A 264 19.55 1.83 3.70
CA ILE A 264 18.89 2.71 2.74
C ILE A 264 19.81 3.86 2.33
N GLN A 265 20.50 4.51 3.28
CA GLN A 265 21.47 5.57 3.00
C GLN A 265 22.64 5.06 2.16
N THR A 266 23.13 3.85 2.44
CA THR A 266 24.19 3.21 1.64
C THR A 266 23.74 2.97 0.19
N LEU A 267 22.52 2.45 0.00
CA LEU A 267 21.96 2.28 -1.35
C LEU A 267 21.81 3.62 -2.07
N HIS A 268 21.36 4.66 -1.38
CA HIS A 268 21.22 6.00 -1.94
C HIS A 268 22.56 6.55 -2.43
N ALA A 269 23.60 6.47 -1.58
CA ALA A 269 24.96 6.90 -1.95
C ALA A 269 25.54 6.09 -3.13
N GLN A 270 25.24 4.79 -3.22
CA GLN A 270 25.66 3.95 -4.36
C GLN A 270 24.98 4.37 -5.66
N VAL A 271 23.73 4.81 -5.61
CA VAL A 271 23.00 5.33 -6.77
C VAL A 271 23.56 6.70 -7.18
N GLU A 272 23.77 7.60 -6.22
CA GLU A 272 24.33 8.94 -6.49
C GLU A 272 25.75 8.88 -7.11
N SER A 273 26.57 7.93 -6.65
CA SER A 273 27.91 7.70 -7.21
C SER A 273 27.91 6.97 -8.56
N GLY A 274 26.76 6.50 -9.04
CA GLY A 274 26.64 5.69 -10.24
C GLY A 274 27.12 4.24 -10.09
N ALA A 275 27.48 3.80 -8.88
CA ALA A 275 27.91 2.41 -8.61
C ALA A 275 26.77 1.40 -8.79
N VAL A 276 25.52 1.82 -8.56
CA VAL A 276 24.32 1.00 -8.74
C VAL A 276 23.30 1.79 -9.54
N HIS A 277 22.70 1.15 -10.54
CA HIS A 277 21.66 1.79 -11.33
C HIS A 277 20.34 1.86 -10.55
N PRO A 278 19.59 3.01 -10.53
CA PRO A 278 18.33 3.15 -9.79
C PRO A 278 17.32 2.04 -10.06
N MET A 279 17.27 1.55 -11.31
CA MET A 279 16.39 0.45 -11.71
C MET A 279 16.65 -0.85 -10.92
N GLU A 280 17.91 -1.18 -10.60
CA GLU A 280 18.23 -2.38 -9.83
C GLU A 280 17.78 -2.23 -8.36
N VAL A 281 17.91 -1.03 -7.81
CA VAL A 281 17.40 -0.70 -6.47
C VAL A 281 15.87 -0.81 -6.47
N LYS A 282 15.19 -0.28 -7.47
CA LYS A 282 13.74 -0.39 -7.61
C LYS A 282 13.26 -1.83 -7.78
N LYS A 283 13.97 -2.65 -8.57
CA LYS A 283 13.71 -4.09 -8.66
C LYS A 283 13.86 -4.80 -7.32
N SER A 284 14.86 -4.41 -6.54
CA SER A 284 15.08 -4.98 -5.19
C SER A 284 13.93 -4.65 -4.26
N LEU A 285 13.41 -3.41 -4.29
CA LEU A 285 12.21 -3.01 -3.54
C LEU A 285 10.97 -3.79 -4.00
N GLY A 286 10.77 -3.90 -5.32
CA GLY A 286 9.65 -4.67 -5.88
C GLY A 286 9.70 -6.14 -5.44
N ALA A 287 10.87 -6.76 -5.51
CA ALA A 287 11.06 -8.14 -5.07
C ALA A 287 10.83 -8.30 -3.55
N GLU A 288 11.29 -7.36 -2.72
CA GLU A 288 11.07 -7.36 -1.27
C GLU A 288 9.58 -7.30 -0.93
N LEU A 289 8.85 -6.34 -1.53
CA LEU A 289 7.42 -6.18 -1.25
C LEU A 289 6.59 -7.35 -1.77
N VAL A 290 6.89 -7.85 -2.97
CA VAL A 290 6.20 -9.05 -3.49
C VAL A 290 6.51 -10.27 -2.62
N ALA A 291 7.76 -10.45 -2.17
CA ALA A 291 8.12 -11.57 -1.30
C ALA A 291 7.35 -11.55 0.03
N ARG A 292 7.13 -10.37 0.59
CA ARG A 292 6.35 -10.17 1.82
C ARG A 292 4.90 -10.62 1.67
N PHE A 293 4.27 -10.34 0.54
CA PHE A 293 2.84 -10.61 0.35
C PHE A 293 2.55 -11.96 -0.32
N HIS A 294 3.46 -12.46 -1.16
CA HIS A 294 3.25 -13.64 -2.00
C HIS A 294 4.35 -14.71 -1.89
N GLY A 295 5.40 -14.44 -1.09
CA GLY A 295 6.52 -15.36 -0.91
C GLY A 295 7.65 -15.18 -1.92
N ALA A 296 8.84 -15.71 -1.58
CA ALA A 296 10.07 -15.51 -2.33
C ALA A 296 10.02 -16.08 -3.77
N ALA A 297 9.33 -17.21 -3.97
CA ALA A 297 9.19 -17.80 -5.30
C ALA A 297 8.40 -16.88 -6.25
N ALA A 298 7.29 -16.32 -5.79
CA ALA A 298 6.48 -15.37 -6.56
C ALA A 298 7.26 -14.08 -6.88
N ALA A 299 8.07 -13.59 -5.94
CA ALA A 299 8.92 -12.42 -6.15
C ALA A 299 9.96 -12.65 -7.25
N LYS A 300 10.59 -13.83 -7.25
CA LYS A 300 11.54 -14.22 -8.30
C LYS A 300 10.86 -14.28 -9.67
N SER A 301 9.72 -14.97 -9.75
CA SER A 301 8.94 -15.08 -11.00
C SER A 301 8.48 -13.73 -11.51
N ALA A 302 7.98 -12.84 -10.64
CA ALA A 302 7.52 -11.50 -11.02
C ALA A 302 8.69 -10.63 -11.55
N ARG A 303 9.88 -10.74 -10.94
CA ARG A 303 11.09 -10.06 -11.42
C ARG A 303 11.51 -10.59 -12.80
N GLU A 304 11.58 -11.90 -12.98
CA GLU A 304 11.94 -12.54 -14.26
C GLU A 304 10.92 -12.17 -15.35
N TYR A 305 9.63 -12.19 -15.03
CA TYR A 305 8.57 -11.75 -15.93
C TYR A 305 8.78 -10.30 -16.38
N PHE A 306 9.03 -9.38 -15.43
CA PHE A 306 9.29 -7.98 -15.73
C PHE A 306 10.53 -7.81 -16.63
N GLU A 307 11.66 -8.47 -16.30
CA GLU A 307 12.90 -8.39 -17.07
C GLU A 307 12.72 -8.95 -18.49
N THR A 308 11.97 -10.03 -18.63
CA THR A 308 11.68 -10.63 -19.93
C THR A 308 10.78 -9.71 -20.77
N LYS A 309 9.71 -9.20 -20.17
CA LYS A 309 8.71 -8.38 -20.88
C LYS A 309 9.21 -6.99 -21.26
N PHE A 310 9.96 -6.33 -20.37
CA PHE A 310 10.27 -4.91 -20.51
C PHE A 310 11.73 -4.60 -20.79
N GLN A 311 12.68 -5.41 -20.31
CA GLN A 311 14.11 -5.13 -20.49
C GLN A 311 14.73 -5.91 -21.65
N LYS A 312 14.43 -7.22 -21.76
CA LYS A 312 14.93 -8.02 -22.87
C LYS A 312 14.11 -7.83 -24.16
N LYS A 313 12.99 -7.07 -24.09
CA LYS A 313 11.99 -6.95 -25.16
C LYS A 313 11.53 -8.31 -25.70
N ILE A 314 11.64 -9.34 -24.91
CA ILE A 314 11.21 -10.70 -25.22
C ILE A 314 9.90 -10.92 -24.48
N ALA A 315 8.82 -11.23 -25.18
CA ALA A 315 7.56 -11.57 -24.51
C ALA A 315 7.72 -12.84 -23.69
N PRO A 316 7.05 -12.95 -22.53
CA PRO A 316 6.95 -14.21 -21.81
C PRO A 316 6.42 -15.31 -22.75
N SER A 317 6.83 -16.56 -22.50
CA SER A 317 6.48 -17.71 -23.34
C SER A 317 4.95 -17.91 -23.46
N ASP A 318 4.22 -17.55 -22.42
CA ASP A 318 2.75 -17.63 -22.35
C ASP A 318 2.00 -16.56 -23.14
N ILE A 319 2.66 -15.45 -23.51
CA ILE A 319 2.10 -14.40 -24.39
C ILE A 319 2.44 -14.65 -25.85
N ARG A 320 3.44 -15.48 -26.14
CA ARG A 320 3.86 -15.78 -27.51
C ARG A 320 2.94 -16.80 -28.16
N LYS A 321 2.38 -16.42 -29.29
CA LYS A 321 1.87 -17.41 -30.23
C LYS A 321 3.07 -18.03 -30.93
N GLN A 322 3.13 -19.36 -30.96
CA GLN A 322 4.06 -20.07 -31.83
C GLN A 322 3.39 -20.36 -33.14
N PHE A 323 4.12 -20.23 -34.24
CA PHE A 323 3.67 -20.60 -35.56
C PHE A 323 4.82 -21.21 -36.35
N SER A 324 4.50 -22.14 -37.24
CA SER A 324 5.45 -22.70 -38.19
C SER A 324 5.20 -22.09 -39.58
N ALA A 325 6.27 -21.70 -40.25
CA ALA A 325 6.21 -21.23 -41.63
C ALA A 325 7.32 -21.93 -42.43
N ALA A 326 6.98 -23.05 -43.04
CA ALA A 326 7.89 -23.80 -43.91
C ALA A 326 8.26 -23.05 -45.22
N LYS A 327 7.54 -21.99 -45.56
CA LYS A 327 7.78 -21.13 -46.73
C LYS A 327 7.58 -19.68 -46.36
N PRO A 328 8.21 -18.73 -47.11
CA PRO A 328 7.92 -17.32 -46.90
C PRO A 328 6.42 -17.03 -46.92
N ILE A 329 5.94 -16.27 -45.93
CA ILE A 329 4.55 -15.89 -45.82
C ILE A 329 4.43 -14.36 -45.83
N TRP A 330 3.48 -13.86 -46.59
CA TRP A 330 3.18 -12.45 -46.62
C TRP A 330 2.77 -11.93 -45.23
N ILE A 331 3.43 -10.92 -44.74
CA ILE A 331 3.28 -10.45 -43.36
C ILE A 331 1.84 -10.06 -43.01
N CYS A 332 1.11 -9.44 -43.95
CA CYS A 332 -0.29 -9.09 -43.70
C CYS A 332 -1.20 -10.35 -43.55
N ARG A 333 -0.89 -11.43 -44.26
CA ARG A 333 -1.59 -12.71 -44.10
C ARG A 333 -1.24 -13.35 -42.78
N LEU A 334 0.03 -13.41 -42.43
CA LEU A 334 0.52 -13.92 -41.15
C LEU A 334 -0.15 -13.20 -39.95
N MET A 335 -0.28 -11.86 -40.04
CA MET A 335 -0.93 -11.07 -38.97
C MET A 335 -2.43 -11.44 -38.82
N VAL A 336 -3.11 -11.79 -39.89
CA VAL A 336 -4.52 -12.24 -39.84
C VAL A 336 -4.59 -13.66 -39.28
N ASP A 337 -3.77 -14.57 -39.75
CA ASP A 337 -3.73 -15.97 -39.30
C ASP A 337 -3.38 -16.09 -37.80
N LEU A 338 -2.54 -15.21 -37.29
CA LEU A 338 -2.23 -15.07 -35.87
C LEU A 338 -3.30 -14.28 -35.06
N ALA A 339 -4.37 -13.83 -35.70
CA ALA A 339 -5.38 -12.94 -35.11
C ALA A 339 -4.80 -11.66 -34.51
N PHE A 340 -3.71 -11.14 -35.09
CA PHE A 340 -3.12 -9.84 -34.75
C PHE A 340 -3.77 -8.68 -35.52
N ALA A 341 -4.44 -8.97 -36.60
CA ALA A 341 -5.31 -8.08 -37.35
C ALA A 341 -6.59 -8.81 -37.78
N LYS A 342 -7.70 -8.08 -37.89
CA LYS A 342 -9.00 -8.64 -38.31
C LYS A 342 -9.07 -8.88 -39.82
N SER A 343 -8.24 -8.18 -40.59
CA SER A 343 -8.17 -8.26 -42.04
C SER A 343 -6.80 -7.80 -42.56
N THR A 344 -6.48 -8.18 -43.81
CA THR A 344 -5.26 -7.70 -44.47
C THR A 344 -5.23 -6.17 -44.64
N THR A 345 -6.39 -5.54 -44.74
CA THR A 345 -6.54 -4.07 -44.81
C THR A 345 -6.10 -3.44 -43.45
N GLU A 346 -6.53 -4.02 -42.34
CA GLU A 346 -6.09 -3.57 -41.00
C GLU A 346 -4.58 -3.80 -40.81
N ALA A 347 -4.08 -4.96 -41.26
CA ALA A 347 -2.65 -5.26 -41.22
C ALA A 347 -1.79 -4.20 -41.96
N ARG A 348 -2.20 -3.83 -43.19
CA ARG A 348 -1.55 -2.77 -43.97
C ARG A 348 -1.56 -1.42 -43.24
N ARG A 349 -2.67 -1.07 -42.57
CA ARG A 349 -2.77 0.15 -41.78
C ARG A 349 -1.81 0.14 -40.60
N LEU A 350 -1.70 -0.97 -39.88
CA LEU A 350 -0.77 -1.13 -38.74
C LEU A 350 0.68 -1.03 -39.18
N ILE A 351 1.03 -1.58 -40.36
CA ILE A 351 2.38 -1.43 -40.94
C ILE A 351 2.65 0.05 -41.27
N ALA A 352 1.73 0.72 -41.95
CA ALA A 352 1.87 2.14 -42.29
C ALA A 352 1.98 3.05 -41.07
N GLN A 353 1.39 2.66 -39.92
CA GLN A 353 1.51 3.35 -38.63
C GLN A 353 2.81 3.04 -37.87
N GLY A 354 3.71 2.22 -38.44
CA GLY A 354 4.96 1.80 -37.77
C GLY A 354 4.76 0.89 -36.55
N ALA A 355 3.56 0.26 -36.45
CA ALA A 355 3.20 -0.58 -35.32
C ALA A 355 3.68 -2.03 -35.45
N VAL A 356 4.34 -2.40 -36.56
CA VAL A 356 4.79 -3.76 -36.85
C VAL A 356 6.31 -3.82 -36.85
N ARG A 357 6.86 -4.78 -36.12
CA ARG A 357 8.31 -5.03 -36.06
C ARG A 357 8.60 -6.52 -36.27
N VAL A 358 9.74 -6.78 -36.91
CA VAL A 358 10.30 -8.14 -37.02
C VAL A 358 11.70 -8.08 -36.46
N ASP A 359 11.98 -8.93 -35.47
CA ASP A 359 13.26 -8.96 -34.72
C ASP A 359 13.68 -7.58 -34.16
N GLY A 360 12.67 -6.81 -33.73
CA GLY A 360 12.84 -5.45 -33.20
C GLY A 360 12.97 -4.35 -34.25
N GLN A 361 13.09 -4.68 -35.55
CA GLN A 361 13.15 -3.71 -36.64
C GLN A 361 11.76 -3.36 -37.17
N SER A 362 11.45 -2.08 -37.30
CA SER A 362 10.15 -1.63 -37.83
C SER A 362 10.03 -1.98 -39.31
N ILE A 363 8.91 -2.59 -39.68
CA ILE A 363 8.56 -2.93 -41.06
C ILE A 363 7.66 -1.84 -41.63
N SER A 364 8.08 -1.23 -42.73
CA SER A 364 7.29 -0.24 -43.48
C SER A 364 6.77 -0.77 -44.84
N ASP A 365 7.35 -1.86 -45.33
CA ASP A 365 6.91 -2.50 -46.56
C ASP A 365 5.69 -3.40 -46.32
N VAL A 366 4.53 -3.06 -46.89
CA VAL A 366 3.30 -3.82 -46.80
C VAL A 366 3.36 -5.15 -47.55
N ASN A 367 4.35 -5.33 -48.44
CA ASN A 367 4.58 -6.56 -49.20
C ASN A 367 5.68 -7.44 -48.55
N PHE A 368 6.16 -7.08 -47.40
CA PHE A 368 7.20 -7.83 -46.69
C PHE A 368 6.82 -9.29 -46.56
N GLU A 369 7.72 -10.20 -46.98
CA GLU A 369 7.62 -11.63 -46.79
C GLU A 369 8.37 -12.06 -45.53
N PHE A 370 7.64 -12.59 -44.56
CA PHE A 370 8.23 -13.12 -43.34
C PHE A 370 8.81 -14.50 -43.66
N GLN A 371 10.13 -14.64 -43.49
CA GLN A 371 10.81 -15.93 -43.69
C GLN A 371 10.80 -16.67 -42.37
N GLY A 372 10.34 -17.92 -42.38
CA GLY A 372 10.12 -18.75 -41.22
C GLY A 372 11.37 -19.40 -40.64
N ASP A 373 12.54 -18.70 -40.66
CA ASP A 373 13.73 -19.17 -39.96
C ASP A 373 13.49 -19.26 -38.47
N SER A 374 13.97 -20.34 -37.85
CA SER A 374 13.79 -20.61 -36.43
C SER A 374 14.20 -19.40 -35.57
N HIS A 375 13.27 -19.02 -34.66
CA HIS A 375 13.42 -17.96 -33.65
C HIS A 375 13.11 -16.53 -34.07
N ARG A 376 12.66 -16.24 -35.30
CA ARG A 376 12.23 -14.89 -35.66
C ARG A 376 10.98 -14.46 -34.91
N ILE A 377 10.93 -13.18 -34.49
CA ILE A 377 9.88 -12.63 -33.67
C ILE A 377 9.12 -11.58 -34.47
N LEU A 378 7.78 -11.76 -34.57
CA LEU A 378 6.84 -10.75 -35.08
C LEU A 378 6.16 -10.04 -33.90
N GLU A 379 6.27 -8.72 -33.88
CA GLU A 379 5.61 -7.85 -32.88
C GLU A 379 4.61 -6.93 -33.58
N VAL A 380 3.40 -6.79 -33.01
CA VAL A 380 2.35 -5.89 -33.51
C VAL A 380 1.77 -5.06 -32.37
N GLY A 381 2.08 -3.77 -32.34
CA GLY A 381 1.76 -2.88 -31.23
C GLY A 381 2.52 -3.28 -29.94
N LYS A 382 1.91 -3.03 -28.78
CA LYS A 382 2.59 -3.27 -27.47
C LYS A 382 2.47 -4.69 -26.95
N ASN A 383 1.42 -5.45 -27.33
CA ASN A 383 1.02 -6.67 -26.63
C ASN A 383 0.85 -7.92 -27.53
N ARG A 384 0.98 -7.81 -28.84
CA ARG A 384 0.78 -8.92 -29.76
C ARG A 384 2.14 -9.39 -30.29
N ILE A 385 2.60 -10.54 -29.81
CA ILE A 385 3.92 -11.07 -30.16
C ILE A 385 3.82 -12.54 -30.51
N ALA A 386 4.46 -12.93 -31.61
CA ALA A 386 4.55 -14.30 -32.06
C ALA A 386 5.98 -14.69 -32.43
N GLN A 387 6.33 -15.93 -32.22
CA GLN A 387 7.64 -16.49 -32.56
C GLN A 387 7.50 -17.62 -33.61
N ALA A 388 8.27 -17.54 -34.66
CA ALA A 388 8.43 -18.66 -35.58
C ALA A 388 9.16 -19.82 -34.87
N VAL A 389 8.65 -21.03 -35.04
CA VAL A 389 9.28 -22.27 -34.58
C VAL A 389 9.52 -23.18 -35.78
N ARG A 390 10.63 -23.89 -35.76
CA ARG A 390 10.93 -24.87 -36.82
C ARG A 390 10.00 -26.07 -36.66
N GLU A 391 9.35 -26.51 -37.75
CA GLU A 391 8.73 -27.84 -37.74
C GLU A 391 9.82 -28.88 -37.52
N SER A 392 9.63 -29.73 -36.51
CA SER A 392 10.49 -30.90 -36.23
C SER A 392 10.20 -32.03 -37.22
#